data_bae946698c3afb3103d5b8f58c40ba31
#
_entry.id   bae946698c3afb3103d5b8f58c40ba31
#
_cell.length_a   1.000
_cell.length_b   1.000
_cell.length_c   1.000
_cell.angle_alpha   90.00
_cell.angle_beta   90.00
_cell.angle_gamma   90.00
#
_symmetry.space_group_name_H-M   'P 1'
#
loop_
_entity.id
_entity.type
_entity.pdbx_description
1 polymer ?
#
loop_
_entity_poly.entity_id
_entity_poly.type
_entity_poly.pdbx_seq_one_letter_code
_entity_poly.pdbx_strand_id
1 'polypeptide(L)'
;MAKIEQGLALETQQRLTMMGRMRMADLIEMPEENFASEVAKIEKDELFRKLYFGDGKILPAFQRQKWPSGELHSSFYEMDERTTAGTGERVPVEKLAVEQGLAVSAIRKMGRENFEKYFLRGQGMTLEEISKQVGFSKEEILAIHDFLLDVQIRSEFEVPSSAPAKAPPRPAACVAHLKISDGEVRFEFYAPCWARGLYHIRYELIDRWKMGNLSPLEKARLPALIKRIEALNLRQSALYRVFESLSQIQIEYLSTRRLENLRPISLRGLARRLDLSPSTISRSLSRRSVRLPWEEEVPLISLLPGRRRVLRELVEIWLKDSPTMTDAEIALKLKMERGISVSRRTVNSVRHQIEKLPLV
;
A
#
# COMPACT_ATOMS: atom_id res chain seq x y z
N MET A 1 2.05 -49.06 15.27
CA MET A 1 2.37 -47.81 15.97
C MET A 1 2.95 -46.75 15.05
N ALA A 2 4.02 -46.97 14.29
CA ALA A 2 4.65 -45.97 13.41
C ALA A 2 3.71 -45.29 12.37
N LYS A 3 2.72 -46.00 11.80
CA LYS A 3 1.73 -45.42 10.85
C LYS A 3 0.76 -44.42 11.50
N ILE A 4 0.43 -44.66 12.77
CA ILE A 4 -0.48 -43.78 13.53
C ILE A 4 0.27 -42.51 13.94
N GLU A 5 1.53 -42.62 14.33
CA GLU A 5 2.39 -41.47 14.67
C GLU A 5 2.69 -40.58 13.44
N GLN A 6 2.93 -41.18 12.29
CA GLN A 6 3.08 -40.45 11.02
C GLN A 6 1.80 -39.74 10.61
N GLY A 7 0.64 -40.37 10.78
CA GLY A 7 -0.67 -39.75 10.52
C GLY A 7 -0.95 -38.53 11.41
N LEU A 8 -0.68 -38.66 12.71
CA LEU A 8 -0.83 -37.57 13.68
C LEU A 8 0.14 -36.40 13.42
N ALA A 9 1.39 -36.70 13.05
CA ALA A 9 2.37 -35.69 12.70
C ALA A 9 1.96 -34.91 11.44
N LEU A 10 1.46 -35.62 10.42
CA LEU A 10 0.97 -35.01 9.16
C LEU A 10 -0.26 -34.11 9.42
N GLU A 11 -1.19 -34.57 10.25
CA GLU A 11 -2.39 -33.80 10.62
C GLU A 11 -2.06 -32.56 11.43
N THR A 12 -1.10 -32.67 12.35
CA THR A 12 -0.58 -31.54 13.15
C THR A 12 0.11 -30.51 12.24
N GLN A 13 0.92 -30.99 11.30
CA GLN A 13 1.61 -30.12 10.34
C GLN A 13 0.63 -29.43 9.39
N GLN A 14 -0.43 -30.13 8.94
CA GLN A 14 -1.50 -29.54 8.14
C GLN A 14 -2.28 -28.48 8.92
N ARG A 15 -2.62 -28.74 10.20
CA ARG A 15 -3.30 -27.77 11.07
C ARG A 15 -2.45 -26.52 11.31
N LEU A 16 -1.16 -26.67 11.58
CA LEU A 16 -0.22 -25.55 11.75
C LEU A 16 -0.08 -24.73 10.45
N THR A 17 -0.01 -25.39 9.30
CA THR A 17 0.03 -24.72 7.98
C THR A 17 -1.28 -23.98 7.69
N MET A 18 -2.41 -24.57 8.03
CA MET A 18 -3.72 -23.96 7.87
C MET A 18 -3.93 -22.75 8.80
N MET A 19 -3.51 -22.85 10.07
CA MET A 19 -3.49 -21.73 11.02
C MET A 19 -2.55 -20.60 10.56
N GLY A 20 -1.40 -20.91 9.98
CA GLY A 20 -0.50 -19.94 9.38
C GLY A 20 -1.14 -19.20 8.19
N ARG A 21 -1.85 -19.93 7.32
CA ARG A 21 -2.59 -19.35 6.19
C ARG A 21 -3.76 -18.47 6.64
N MET A 22 -4.50 -18.86 7.68
CA MET A 22 -5.58 -18.05 8.24
C MET A 22 -5.04 -16.75 8.83
N ARG A 23 -3.98 -16.80 9.64
CA ARG A 23 -3.33 -15.60 10.19
C ARG A 23 -2.81 -14.67 9.10
N MET A 24 -2.28 -15.21 8.01
CA MET A 24 -1.84 -14.44 6.86
C MET A 24 -3.02 -13.77 6.14
N ALA A 25 -4.13 -14.48 5.97
CA ALA A 25 -5.33 -13.93 5.39
C ALA A 25 -5.88 -12.75 6.20
N ASP A 26 -5.93 -12.91 7.53
CA ASP A 26 -6.36 -11.86 8.45
C ASP A 26 -5.45 -10.64 8.40
N LEU A 27 -4.13 -10.86 8.28
CA LEU A 27 -3.14 -9.80 8.17
C LEU A 27 -3.30 -8.99 6.86
N ILE A 28 -3.55 -9.66 5.72
CA ILE A 28 -3.77 -8.98 4.43
C ILE A 28 -5.09 -8.19 4.44
N GLU A 29 -6.13 -8.74 5.07
CA GLU A 29 -7.45 -8.11 5.18
C GLU A 29 -7.52 -7.03 6.26
N MET A 30 -6.55 -6.99 7.17
CA MET A 30 -6.47 -6.01 8.24
C MET A 30 -6.65 -4.59 7.70
N PRO A 31 -7.55 -3.78 8.28
CA PRO A 31 -7.70 -2.37 7.94
C PRO A 31 -6.37 -1.63 8.07
N GLU A 32 -6.16 -0.62 7.24
CA GLU A 32 -4.91 0.15 7.23
C GLU A 32 -4.60 0.79 8.60
N GLU A 33 -5.63 1.29 9.26
CA GLU A 33 -5.60 1.80 10.64
C GLU A 33 -4.96 0.82 11.64
N ASN A 34 -5.50 -0.40 11.66
CA ASN A 34 -4.99 -1.44 12.56
C ASN A 34 -3.56 -1.82 12.19
N PHE A 35 -3.24 -1.83 10.90
CA PHE A 35 -1.89 -2.07 10.42
C PHE A 35 -0.92 -0.99 10.88
N ALA A 36 -1.28 0.30 10.73
CA ALA A 36 -0.49 1.43 11.21
C ALA A 36 -0.22 1.33 12.72
N SER A 37 -1.25 0.96 13.48
CA SER A 37 -1.14 0.72 14.92
C SER A 37 -0.17 -0.42 15.26
N GLU A 38 -0.22 -1.53 14.50
CA GLU A 38 0.73 -2.65 14.70
C GLU A 38 2.17 -2.26 14.34
N VAL A 39 2.38 -1.50 13.27
CA VAL A 39 3.70 -0.94 12.92
C VAL A 39 4.21 -0.05 14.05
N ALA A 40 3.38 0.86 14.57
CA ALA A 40 3.77 1.75 15.65
C ALA A 40 4.10 0.99 16.95
N LYS A 41 3.33 -0.05 17.31
CA LYS A 41 3.65 -0.90 18.46
C LYS A 41 5.02 -1.58 18.33
N ILE A 42 5.40 -2.00 17.12
CA ILE A 42 6.70 -2.62 16.88
C ILE A 42 7.80 -1.57 16.95
N GLU A 43 7.63 -0.42 16.28
CA GLU A 43 8.65 0.62 16.24
C GLU A 43 8.83 1.39 17.55
N LYS A 44 7.83 1.37 18.44
CA LYS A 44 7.95 1.89 19.83
C LYS A 44 8.56 0.88 20.80
N ASP A 45 8.74 -0.41 20.41
CA ASP A 45 9.38 -1.42 21.26
C ASP A 45 10.88 -1.09 21.44
N GLU A 46 11.36 -1.11 22.68
CA GLU A 46 12.76 -0.76 23.04
C GLU A 46 13.77 -1.65 22.31
N LEU A 47 13.48 -2.97 22.19
CA LEU A 47 14.35 -3.88 21.48
C LEU A 47 14.40 -3.56 19.99
N PHE A 48 13.25 -3.20 19.38
CA PHE A 48 13.22 -2.76 18.00
C PHE A 48 14.06 -1.50 17.81
N ARG A 49 13.86 -0.46 18.66
CA ARG A 49 14.60 0.82 18.58
C ARG A 49 16.11 0.60 18.71
N LYS A 50 16.52 -0.25 19.64
CA LYS A 50 17.93 -0.62 19.83
C LYS A 50 18.54 -1.24 18.58
N LEU A 51 17.82 -2.15 17.92
CA LEU A 51 18.27 -2.82 16.70
C LEU A 51 18.12 -1.95 15.44
N TYR A 52 17.24 -0.96 15.47
CA TYR A 52 16.97 -0.06 14.34
C TYR A 52 17.93 1.14 14.30
N PHE A 53 18.29 1.69 15.45
CA PHE A 53 19.21 2.83 15.54
C PHE A 53 20.65 2.43 15.86
N GLY A 54 20.89 1.19 16.25
CA GLY A 54 22.21 0.76 16.70
C GLY A 54 22.58 1.30 18.10
N ASP A 55 23.79 1.01 18.57
CA ASP A 55 24.31 1.46 19.87
C ASP A 55 25.64 2.22 19.77
N GLY A 56 26.02 2.65 18.56
CA GLY A 56 27.32 3.30 18.29
C GLY A 56 28.49 2.33 18.12
N LYS A 57 28.37 1.07 18.57
CA LYS A 57 29.38 0.01 18.40
C LYS A 57 28.98 -1.00 17.34
N ILE A 58 27.69 -1.33 17.27
CA ILE A 58 27.13 -2.27 16.31
C ILE A 58 26.13 -1.52 15.41
N LEU A 59 26.27 -1.73 14.12
CA LEU A 59 25.38 -1.14 13.11
C LEU A 59 23.93 -1.62 13.29
N PRO A 60 22.96 -0.82 12.83
CA PRO A 60 21.54 -1.19 12.82
C PRO A 60 21.30 -2.53 12.14
N ALA A 61 20.59 -3.44 12.79
CA ALA A 61 20.20 -4.73 12.24
C ALA A 61 18.92 -4.65 11.40
N PHE A 62 18.08 -3.65 11.67
CA PHE A 62 16.89 -3.36 10.88
C PHE A 62 17.07 -2.03 10.16
N GLN A 63 16.59 -1.95 8.92
CA GLN A 63 16.55 -0.70 8.15
C GLN A 63 15.29 -0.68 7.28
N ARG A 64 14.84 0.50 6.87
CA ARG A 64 13.75 0.61 5.89
C ARG A 64 14.29 0.54 4.47
N GLN A 65 13.54 -0.14 3.60
CA GLN A 65 13.82 -0.23 2.17
C GLN A 65 12.64 0.35 1.41
N LYS A 66 12.82 1.57 0.88
CA LYS A 66 11.81 2.29 0.11
C LYS A 66 11.41 1.50 -1.15
N TRP A 67 10.15 1.66 -1.56
CA TRP A 67 9.69 1.16 -2.86
C TRP A 67 10.31 1.96 -4.01
N PRO A 68 10.65 1.33 -5.14
CA PRO A 68 11.23 2.04 -6.29
C PRO A 68 10.35 3.18 -6.81
N SER A 69 9.05 2.92 -6.93
CA SER A 69 8.05 3.89 -7.45
C SER A 69 7.23 4.56 -6.35
N GLY A 70 7.64 4.47 -5.07
CA GLY A 70 6.89 4.99 -3.93
C GLY A 70 7.48 6.27 -3.36
N GLU A 71 6.64 7.26 -3.11
CA GLU A 71 6.99 8.54 -2.47
C GLU A 71 5.97 8.89 -1.39
N LEU A 72 6.31 9.81 -0.50
CA LEU A 72 5.36 10.36 0.45
C LEU A 72 4.63 11.54 -0.21
N HIS A 73 3.31 11.59 -0.05
CA HIS A 73 2.48 12.63 -0.66
C HIS A 73 2.87 14.03 -0.16
N SER A 74 2.80 15.03 -1.05
CA SER A 74 3.23 16.41 -0.75
C SER A 74 2.49 17.02 0.42
N SER A 75 1.22 16.67 0.62
CA SER A 75 0.42 17.17 1.76
C SER A 75 1.05 16.91 3.13
N PHE A 76 1.91 15.90 3.25
CA PHE A 76 2.67 15.67 4.49
C PHE A 76 3.60 16.84 4.83
N TYR A 77 4.17 17.50 3.81
CA TYR A 77 5.10 18.63 3.97
C TYR A 77 4.39 19.97 4.07
N GLU A 78 3.13 20.04 3.66
CA GLU A 78 2.29 21.24 3.66
C GLU A 78 1.56 21.45 5.00
N MET A 79 1.81 20.61 6.00
CA MET A 79 1.27 20.77 7.35
C MET A 79 1.82 22.07 7.98
N ASP A 80 1.08 23.17 7.84
CA ASP A 80 1.46 24.48 8.31
C ASP A 80 0.67 24.88 9.57
N GLU A 81 1.32 25.65 10.47
CA GLU A 81 0.69 26.24 11.65
C GLU A 81 -0.49 27.18 11.29
N ARG A 82 -0.54 27.67 10.03
CA ARG A 82 -1.59 28.55 9.53
C ARG A 82 -2.91 27.86 9.23
N THR A 83 -2.94 26.54 9.09
CA THR A 83 -4.17 25.78 8.85
C THR A 83 -5.06 25.68 10.10
N THR A 84 -4.52 26.05 11.27
CA THR A 84 -5.23 26.11 12.55
C THR A 84 -6.25 27.25 12.66
N ALA A 85 -6.30 28.21 11.72
CA ALA A 85 -7.14 29.40 11.81
C ALA A 85 -8.40 29.42 10.92
N GLY A 86 -8.64 28.38 10.10
CA GLY A 86 -9.74 28.33 9.13
C GLY A 86 -10.72 27.19 9.36
N THR A 87 -11.80 27.49 10.06
CA THR A 87 -13.16 26.91 9.98
C THR A 87 -13.33 25.52 9.35
N GLY A 88 -13.62 24.51 10.18
CA GLY A 88 -14.39 23.31 9.83
C GLY A 88 -13.60 22.01 9.79
N GLU A 89 -13.71 21.23 10.86
CA GLU A 89 -13.61 19.75 10.92
C GLU A 89 -12.40 18.98 10.33
N ARG A 90 -11.23 19.61 10.21
CA ARG A 90 -9.96 18.90 9.87
C ARG A 90 -9.08 18.76 11.09
N VAL A 91 -9.42 17.88 12.00
CA VAL A 91 -8.94 18.00 13.38
C VAL A 91 -7.81 17.06 13.85
N PRO A 92 -7.45 15.89 13.26
CA PRO A 92 -6.49 15.05 13.97
C PRO A 92 -5.01 15.37 13.73
N VAL A 93 -4.58 15.59 12.49
CA VAL A 93 -3.14 15.79 12.17
C VAL A 93 -2.63 17.15 12.58
N GLU A 94 -3.47 18.19 12.47
CA GLU A 94 -3.16 19.56 12.88
C GLU A 94 -2.99 19.69 14.40
N LYS A 95 -3.80 18.98 15.19
CA LYS A 95 -3.60 18.91 16.65
C LYS A 95 -2.28 18.25 17.03
N LEU A 96 -1.86 17.21 16.29
CA LEU A 96 -0.55 16.59 16.48
C LEU A 96 0.60 17.54 16.19
N ALA A 97 0.50 18.35 15.13
CA ALA A 97 1.53 19.33 14.79
C ALA A 97 1.68 20.40 15.89
N VAL A 98 0.59 20.77 16.55
CA VAL A 98 0.62 21.69 17.72
C VAL A 98 1.17 20.98 18.96
N GLU A 99 0.76 19.74 19.22
CA GLU A 99 1.22 18.96 20.37
C GLU A 99 2.70 18.55 20.25
N GLN A 100 3.20 18.36 19.02
CA GLN A 100 4.58 17.94 18.73
C GLN A 100 5.38 19.00 17.94
N GLY A 101 5.20 20.25 18.26
CA GLY A 101 5.84 21.41 17.59
C GLY A 101 7.36 21.30 17.43
N LEU A 102 8.04 20.60 18.35
CA LEU A 102 9.47 20.31 18.26
C LEU A 102 9.81 19.43 17.04
N ALA A 103 9.06 18.38 16.80
CA ALA A 103 9.29 17.49 15.66
C ALA A 103 9.00 18.18 14.32
N VAL A 104 7.91 18.94 14.23
CA VAL A 104 7.55 19.70 13.01
C VAL A 104 8.60 20.76 12.72
N SER A 105 9.05 21.52 13.73
CA SER A 105 10.11 22.54 13.58
C SER A 105 11.44 21.92 13.15
N ALA A 106 11.78 20.75 13.69
CA ALA A 106 12.99 20.03 13.33
C ALA A 106 12.91 19.51 11.86
N ILE A 107 11.77 18.96 11.42
CA ILE A 107 11.56 18.52 10.02
C ILE A 107 11.71 19.72 9.06
N ARG A 108 11.15 20.88 9.39
CA ARG A 108 11.29 22.09 8.58
C ARG A 108 12.73 22.59 8.48
N LYS A 109 13.46 22.64 9.62
CA LYS A 109 14.87 23.03 9.65
C LYS A 109 15.74 22.06 8.85
N MET A 110 15.44 20.76 8.92
CA MET A 110 16.16 19.71 8.19
C MET A 110 15.99 19.82 6.69
N GLY A 111 14.81 20.24 6.22
CA GLY A 111 14.44 20.27 4.82
C GLY A 111 14.02 18.90 4.27
N ARG A 112 13.25 18.94 3.18
CA ARG A 112 12.63 17.74 2.57
C ARG A 112 13.65 16.67 2.18
N GLU A 113 14.75 17.05 1.52
CA GLU A 113 15.76 16.09 1.02
C GLU A 113 16.41 15.28 2.15
N ASN A 114 16.85 15.97 3.22
CA ASN A 114 17.44 15.30 4.38
C ASN A 114 16.42 14.45 5.14
N PHE A 115 15.19 14.95 5.29
CA PHE A 115 14.12 14.18 5.90
C PHE A 115 13.84 12.88 5.12
N GLU A 116 13.68 12.95 3.81
CA GLU A 116 13.50 11.76 2.96
C GLU A 116 14.69 10.81 3.06
N LYS A 117 15.90 11.35 3.02
CA LYS A 117 17.14 10.59 3.08
C LYS A 117 17.26 9.78 4.37
N TYR A 118 17.06 10.40 5.53
CA TYR A 118 17.32 9.79 6.82
C TYR A 118 16.12 9.05 7.43
N PHE A 119 14.90 9.50 7.16
CA PHE A 119 13.69 8.96 7.80
C PHE A 119 12.83 8.09 6.88
N LEU A 120 12.85 8.32 5.56
CA LEU A 120 12.08 7.52 4.62
C LEU A 120 12.91 6.46 3.90
N ARG A 121 14.14 6.76 3.51
CA ARG A 121 14.98 5.82 2.71
C ARG A 121 15.74 4.80 3.54
N GLY A 122 15.93 5.03 4.83
CA GLY A 122 16.55 4.09 5.77
C GLY A 122 17.96 3.69 5.38
N GLN A 123 18.96 4.57 5.62
CA GLN A 123 20.35 4.31 5.21
C GLN A 123 21.11 3.36 6.14
N GLY A 124 20.45 2.76 7.15
CA GLY A 124 21.11 1.87 8.11
C GLY A 124 22.20 2.56 8.94
N MET A 125 22.02 3.86 9.17
CA MET A 125 22.90 4.69 9.98
C MET A 125 22.50 4.63 11.45
N THR A 126 23.48 4.79 12.33
CA THR A 126 23.23 4.91 13.76
C THR A 126 22.61 6.26 14.11
N LEU A 127 21.95 6.33 15.28
CA LEU A 127 21.39 7.58 15.79
C LEU A 127 22.46 8.68 15.90
N GLU A 128 23.68 8.30 16.27
CA GLU A 128 24.82 9.21 16.41
C GLU A 128 25.32 9.75 15.08
N GLU A 129 25.32 8.91 14.04
CA GLU A 129 25.70 9.33 12.69
C GLU A 129 24.67 10.29 12.10
N ILE A 130 23.38 9.99 12.28
CA ILE A 130 22.30 10.90 11.84
C ILE A 130 22.40 12.23 12.57
N SER A 131 22.58 12.21 13.91
CA SER A 131 22.73 13.39 14.76
C SER A 131 23.86 14.29 14.27
N LYS A 132 25.04 13.71 13.97
CA LYS A 132 26.20 14.46 13.46
C LYS A 132 25.96 15.06 12.07
N GLN A 133 25.27 14.34 11.19
CA GLN A 133 25.06 14.80 9.80
C GLN A 133 23.98 15.88 9.68
N VAL A 134 22.95 15.80 10.52
CA VAL A 134 21.80 16.72 10.48
C VAL A 134 21.97 17.89 11.47
N GLY A 135 22.85 17.74 12.47
CA GLY A 135 23.06 18.75 13.52
C GLY A 135 21.95 18.81 14.57
N PHE A 136 21.18 17.73 14.74
CA PHE A 136 20.11 17.62 15.74
C PHE A 136 20.52 16.72 16.90
N SER A 137 19.93 16.95 18.07
CA SER A 137 20.09 16.07 19.21
C SER A 137 19.45 14.69 18.98
N LYS A 138 19.85 13.69 19.76
CA LYS A 138 19.25 12.34 19.70
C LYS A 138 17.77 12.39 20.05
N GLU A 139 17.38 13.26 20.98
CA GLU A 139 16.00 13.48 21.41
C GLU A 139 15.14 14.06 20.28
N GLU A 140 15.67 15.02 19.53
CA GLU A 140 14.95 15.60 18.36
C GLU A 140 14.75 14.55 17.27
N ILE A 141 15.75 13.69 16.99
CA ILE A 141 15.64 12.60 16.02
C ILE A 141 14.58 11.57 16.45
N LEU A 142 14.58 11.20 17.73
CA LEU A 142 13.55 10.29 18.27
C LEU A 142 12.17 10.92 18.24
N ALA A 143 12.05 12.22 18.53
CA ALA A 143 10.79 12.95 18.43
C ALA A 143 10.24 12.98 16.99
N ILE A 144 11.10 13.16 15.99
CA ILE A 144 10.72 13.05 14.57
C ILE A 144 10.22 11.63 14.24
N HIS A 145 10.91 10.60 14.73
CA HIS A 145 10.50 9.23 14.52
C HIS A 145 9.14 8.93 15.16
N ASP A 146 8.93 9.37 16.40
CA ASP A 146 7.65 9.21 17.11
C ASP A 146 6.53 9.99 16.44
N PHE A 147 6.81 11.20 15.97
CA PHE A 147 5.86 12.00 15.19
C PHE A 147 5.42 11.25 13.91
N LEU A 148 6.35 10.64 13.17
CA LEU A 148 6.02 9.83 11.99
C LEU A 148 5.07 8.67 12.33
N LEU A 149 5.28 8.02 13.47
CA LEU A 149 4.42 6.92 13.91
C LEU A 149 3.01 7.41 14.29
N ASP A 150 2.92 8.57 14.92
CA ASP A 150 1.65 9.15 15.34
C ASP A 150 0.84 9.71 14.15
N VAL A 151 1.52 10.38 13.20
CA VAL A 151 0.90 10.79 11.92
C VAL A 151 0.40 9.59 11.15
N GLN A 152 1.17 8.50 11.09
CA GLN A 152 0.79 7.26 10.43
C GLN A 152 -0.51 6.68 10.98
N ILE A 153 -0.70 6.69 12.31
CA ILE A 153 -1.93 6.20 12.94
C ILE A 153 -3.12 7.09 12.59
N ARG A 154 -2.93 8.40 12.47
CA ARG A 154 -4.02 9.38 12.30
C ARG A 154 -4.33 9.70 10.84
N SER A 155 -3.33 9.71 9.94
CA SER A 155 -3.51 10.05 8.52
C SER A 155 -4.41 9.07 7.74
N GLU A 156 -4.60 7.87 8.25
CA GLU A 156 -5.44 6.85 7.63
C GLU A 156 -6.94 6.97 7.99
N PHE A 157 -7.30 7.88 8.90
CA PHE A 157 -8.68 8.08 9.37
C PHE A 157 -9.44 9.16 8.63
N GLU A 158 -8.76 10.01 7.86
CA GLU A 158 -9.42 11.10 7.15
C GLU A 158 -10.05 10.60 5.85
N VAL A 159 -11.35 10.30 5.90
CA VAL A 159 -12.18 10.19 4.72
C VAL A 159 -12.29 11.61 4.11
N PRO A 160 -11.91 11.81 2.83
CA PRO A 160 -12.14 13.11 2.20
C PRO A 160 -13.61 13.50 2.30
N SER A 161 -13.89 14.71 2.81
CA SER A 161 -15.22 15.25 3.08
C SER A 161 -16.11 15.46 1.83
N SER A 162 -15.68 15.02 0.65
CA SER A 162 -16.38 15.17 -0.62
C SER A 162 -17.18 13.94 -1.06
N ALA A 163 -17.36 12.93 -0.20
CA ALA A 163 -18.18 11.78 -0.54
C ALA A 163 -19.67 12.17 -0.56
N PRO A 164 -20.43 11.90 -1.65
CA PRO A 164 -21.87 12.16 -1.68
C PRO A 164 -22.57 11.29 -0.63
N ALA A 165 -23.67 11.81 -0.06
CA ALA A 165 -24.42 11.26 1.07
C ALA A 165 -24.99 9.82 0.91
N LYS A 166 -24.57 9.06 -0.09
CA LYS A 166 -24.84 7.63 -0.32
C LYS A 166 -23.57 6.81 -0.34
N ALA A 167 -22.65 7.06 0.58
CA ALA A 167 -21.45 6.24 0.72
C ALA A 167 -21.80 4.83 1.25
N PRO A 168 -21.14 3.76 0.73
CA PRO A 168 -21.30 2.42 1.25
C PRO A 168 -20.87 2.34 2.73
N PRO A 169 -21.38 1.37 3.50
CA PRO A 169 -21.32 1.34 4.98
C PRO A 169 -19.92 1.22 5.62
N ARG A 170 -18.84 1.25 4.86
CA ARG A 170 -17.46 1.36 5.36
C ARG A 170 -16.60 2.08 4.31
N PRO A 171 -16.09 3.28 4.61
CA PRO A 171 -15.22 3.99 3.70
C PRO A 171 -13.95 3.16 3.40
N ALA A 172 -13.54 3.15 2.15
CA ALA A 172 -12.26 2.58 1.74
C ALA A 172 -11.14 3.52 2.15
N ALA A 173 -10.02 2.99 2.66
CA ALA A 173 -8.84 3.81 2.92
C ALA A 173 -8.18 4.20 1.59
N CYS A 174 -8.01 5.50 1.32
CA CYS A 174 -7.25 5.97 0.18
C CYS A 174 -5.75 5.81 0.47
N VAL A 175 -5.13 4.83 -0.21
CA VAL A 175 -3.74 4.43 0.10
C VAL A 175 -2.73 5.33 -0.60
N ALA A 176 -2.98 5.70 -1.86
CA ALA A 176 -2.05 6.47 -2.66
C ALA A 176 -2.73 7.29 -3.73
N HIS A 177 -2.06 8.37 -4.15
CA HIS A 177 -2.32 9.08 -5.39
C HIS A 177 -1.41 8.51 -6.48
N LEU A 178 -1.98 8.15 -7.63
CA LEU A 178 -1.25 7.65 -8.79
C LEU A 178 -0.84 8.84 -9.64
N LYS A 179 0.45 8.97 -9.94
CA LYS A 179 0.97 9.96 -10.89
C LYS A 179 1.66 9.27 -12.05
N ILE A 180 1.59 9.89 -13.22
CA ILE A 180 2.32 9.44 -14.40
C ILE A 180 3.52 10.37 -14.59
N SER A 181 4.72 9.80 -14.57
CA SER A 181 5.96 10.50 -14.82
C SER A 181 6.84 9.65 -15.71
N ASP A 182 7.34 10.20 -16.81
CA ASP A 182 8.22 9.51 -17.76
C ASP A 182 7.66 8.18 -18.31
N GLY A 183 6.33 8.08 -18.43
CA GLY A 183 5.65 6.88 -18.90
C GLY A 183 5.52 5.77 -17.85
N GLU A 184 5.90 6.04 -16.61
CA GLU A 184 5.77 5.12 -15.47
C GLU A 184 4.77 5.64 -14.44
N VAL A 185 4.15 4.70 -13.71
CA VAL A 185 3.26 5.05 -12.59
C VAL A 185 4.09 5.22 -11.32
N ARG A 186 3.95 6.37 -10.66
CA ARG A 186 4.47 6.65 -9.34
C ARG A 186 3.35 6.66 -8.31
N PHE A 187 3.64 6.18 -7.11
CA PHE A 187 2.69 6.10 -6.00
C PHE A 187 3.06 7.16 -4.96
N GLU A 188 2.27 8.20 -4.81
CA GLU A 188 2.38 9.12 -3.69
C GLU A 188 1.51 8.60 -2.55
N PHE A 189 2.12 7.93 -1.59
CA PHE A 189 1.44 7.36 -0.44
C PHE A 189 1.07 8.42 0.58
N TYR A 190 -0.16 8.37 1.09
CA TYR A 190 -0.61 9.28 2.15
C TYR A 190 -0.01 8.90 3.51
N ALA A 191 0.17 7.63 3.78
CA ALA A 191 0.69 7.15 5.06
C ALA A 191 2.22 6.90 5.02
N PRO A 192 2.99 7.41 6.01
CA PRO A 192 4.44 7.20 6.09
C PRO A 192 4.85 5.72 6.09
N CYS A 193 4.06 4.82 6.67
CA CYS A 193 4.37 3.38 6.68
C CYS A 193 4.47 2.78 5.28
N TRP A 194 3.66 3.27 4.34
CA TRP A 194 3.71 2.87 2.95
C TRP A 194 4.92 3.47 2.24
N ALA A 195 5.15 4.77 2.40
CA ALA A 195 6.26 5.48 1.76
C ALA A 195 7.63 4.95 2.20
N ARG A 196 7.76 4.51 3.46
CA ARG A 196 8.98 3.93 4.03
C ARG A 196 9.27 2.49 3.54
N GLY A 197 8.32 1.83 2.88
CA GLY A 197 8.49 0.50 2.30
C GLY A 197 8.64 -0.63 3.33
N LEU A 198 9.51 -1.60 3.01
CA LEU A 198 9.74 -2.80 3.80
C LEU A 198 10.82 -2.61 4.87
N TYR A 199 10.82 -3.51 5.84
CA TYR A 199 11.97 -3.69 6.75
C TYR A 199 12.96 -4.67 6.11
N HIS A 200 14.18 -4.21 5.91
CA HIS A 200 15.30 -5.09 5.57
C HIS A 200 15.97 -5.56 6.86
N ILE A 201 16.02 -6.89 7.06
CA ILE A 201 16.60 -7.53 8.25
C ILE A 201 17.98 -8.05 7.86
N ARG A 202 19.02 -7.52 8.51
CA ARG A 202 20.40 -7.97 8.32
C ARG A 202 20.74 -9.06 9.33
N TYR A 203 20.51 -10.31 8.96
CA TYR A 203 20.66 -11.46 9.86
C TYR A 203 22.08 -11.62 10.38
N GLU A 204 23.09 -11.28 9.59
CA GLU A 204 24.50 -11.28 9.99
C GLU A 204 24.80 -10.31 11.14
N LEU A 205 24.08 -9.19 11.22
CA LEU A 205 24.19 -8.26 12.33
C LEU A 205 23.38 -8.72 13.54
N ILE A 206 22.26 -9.38 13.33
CA ILE A 206 21.47 -9.99 14.41
C ILE A 206 22.33 -10.95 15.24
N ASP A 207 23.16 -11.76 14.59
CA ASP A 207 24.02 -12.71 15.29
C ASP A 207 25.13 -11.99 16.07
N ARG A 208 25.69 -10.90 15.54
CA ARG A 208 26.62 -10.03 16.30
C ARG A 208 25.94 -9.41 17.52
N TRP A 209 24.70 -8.92 17.38
CA TRP A 209 23.92 -8.39 18.49
C TRP A 209 23.68 -9.44 19.59
N LYS A 210 23.38 -10.69 19.24
CA LYS A 210 23.22 -11.79 20.19
C LYS A 210 24.51 -12.10 20.97
N MET A 211 25.68 -11.95 20.35
CA MET A 211 26.96 -12.28 20.97
C MET A 211 27.38 -11.25 22.04
N GLY A 212 27.06 -9.98 21.86
CA GLY A 212 27.66 -8.94 22.72
C GLY A 212 26.70 -8.05 23.50
N ASN A 213 25.57 -7.60 22.88
CA ASN A 213 24.87 -6.43 23.37
C ASN A 213 23.38 -6.65 23.73
N LEU A 214 22.90 -7.88 23.68
CA LEU A 214 21.54 -8.22 24.09
C LEU A 214 21.52 -8.95 25.44
N SER A 215 20.63 -8.52 26.33
CA SER A 215 20.36 -9.23 27.59
C SER A 215 19.69 -10.59 27.31
N PRO A 216 19.70 -11.53 28.28
CA PRO A 216 19.01 -12.82 28.11
C PRO A 216 17.53 -12.69 27.78
N LEU A 217 16.84 -11.70 28.34
CA LEU A 217 15.43 -11.40 28.07
C LEU A 217 15.22 -10.90 26.63
N GLU A 218 16.07 -9.99 26.16
CA GLU A 218 16.03 -9.48 24.79
C GLU A 218 16.30 -10.59 23.77
N LYS A 219 17.27 -11.49 24.05
CA LYS A 219 17.55 -12.66 23.20
C LYS A 219 16.34 -13.60 23.10
N ALA A 220 15.60 -13.79 24.18
CA ALA A 220 14.39 -14.63 24.19
C ALA A 220 13.24 -13.96 23.39
N ARG A 221 13.10 -12.62 23.42
CA ARG A 221 12.06 -11.87 22.69
C ARG A 221 12.35 -11.69 21.19
N LEU A 222 13.62 -11.69 20.80
CA LEU A 222 14.07 -11.37 19.45
C LEU A 222 13.42 -12.23 18.34
N PRO A 223 13.28 -13.56 18.45
CA PRO A 223 12.62 -14.36 17.41
C PRO A 223 11.18 -13.99 17.18
N ALA A 224 10.44 -13.63 18.23
CA ALA A 224 9.06 -13.19 18.14
C ALA A 224 8.97 -11.82 17.44
N LEU A 225 9.86 -10.90 17.73
CA LEU A 225 9.96 -9.59 17.07
C LEU A 225 10.25 -9.75 15.57
N ILE A 226 11.23 -10.56 15.20
CA ILE A 226 11.57 -10.84 13.80
C ILE A 226 10.35 -11.40 13.06
N LYS A 227 9.67 -12.38 13.62
CA LYS A 227 8.45 -12.97 13.04
C LYS A 227 7.36 -11.94 12.78
N ARG A 228 7.17 -10.98 13.70
CA ARG A 228 6.21 -9.90 13.52
C ARG A 228 6.60 -8.96 12.37
N ILE A 229 7.88 -8.59 12.27
CA ILE A 229 8.42 -7.76 11.19
C ILE A 229 8.27 -8.46 9.83
N GLU A 230 8.62 -9.74 9.75
CA GLU A 230 8.45 -10.55 8.53
C GLU A 230 6.97 -10.63 8.08
N ALA A 231 6.05 -10.75 9.03
CA ALA A 231 4.62 -10.75 8.75
C ALA A 231 4.13 -9.41 8.18
N LEU A 232 4.60 -8.28 8.74
CA LEU A 232 4.33 -6.94 8.19
C LEU A 232 4.90 -6.80 6.76
N ASN A 233 6.14 -7.23 6.55
CA ASN A 233 6.79 -7.21 5.24
C ASN A 233 6.00 -8.00 4.20
N LEU A 234 5.52 -9.19 4.56
CA LEU A 234 4.78 -10.05 3.66
C LEU A 234 3.45 -9.42 3.23
N ARG A 235 2.74 -8.79 4.17
CA ARG A 235 1.54 -8.00 3.85
C ARG A 235 1.84 -6.85 2.90
N GLN A 236 2.78 -6.00 3.25
CA GLN A 236 3.13 -4.83 2.44
C GLN A 236 3.63 -5.22 1.05
N SER A 237 4.50 -6.22 0.96
CA SER A 237 5.00 -6.72 -0.33
C SER A 237 3.87 -7.25 -1.21
N ALA A 238 2.94 -8.05 -0.65
CA ALA A 238 1.80 -8.55 -1.42
C ALA A 238 0.92 -7.42 -1.96
N LEU A 239 0.60 -6.43 -1.12
CA LEU A 239 -0.21 -5.29 -1.51
C LEU A 239 0.48 -4.40 -2.54
N TYR A 240 1.76 -4.08 -2.34
CA TYR A 240 2.52 -3.25 -3.28
C TYR A 240 2.62 -3.91 -4.66
N ARG A 241 2.91 -5.21 -4.72
CA ARG A 241 2.96 -5.97 -5.99
C ARG A 241 1.61 -5.96 -6.71
N VAL A 242 0.50 -5.99 -5.97
CA VAL A 242 -0.84 -5.85 -6.55
C VAL A 242 -1.03 -4.46 -7.14
N PHE A 243 -0.70 -3.39 -6.42
CA PHE A 243 -0.80 -2.01 -6.89
C PHE A 243 0.06 -1.78 -8.13
N GLU A 244 1.33 -2.15 -8.07
CA GLU A 244 2.28 -2.01 -9.17
C GLU A 244 1.81 -2.76 -10.43
N SER A 245 1.41 -4.03 -10.28
CA SER A 245 0.94 -4.83 -11.41
C SER A 245 -0.35 -4.27 -12.03
N LEU A 246 -1.31 -3.82 -11.22
CA LEU A 246 -2.54 -3.20 -11.74
C LEU A 246 -2.25 -1.90 -12.47
N SER A 247 -1.41 -1.05 -11.90
CA SER A 247 -1.04 0.23 -12.50
C SER A 247 -0.30 0.04 -13.82
N GLN A 248 0.62 -0.91 -13.91
CA GLN A 248 1.30 -1.26 -15.15
C GLN A 248 0.34 -1.80 -16.23
N ILE A 249 -0.63 -2.64 -15.84
CA ILE A 249 -1.63 -3.15 -16.79
C ILE A 249 -2.51 -2.03 -17.31
N GLN A 250 -2.85 -1.07 -16.47
CA GLN A 250 -3.76 0.04 -16.79
C GLN A 250 -3.04 1.34 -17.20
N ILE A 251 -1.74 1.27 -17.49
CA ILE A 251 -0.91 2.47 -17.78
C ILE A 251 -1.50 3.34 -18.88
N GLU A 252 -2.02 2.76 -19.97
CA GLU A 252 -2.63 3.50 -21.08
C GLU A 252 -3.91 4.21 -20.63
N TYR A 253 -4.76 3.55 -19.83
CA TYR A 253 -5.94 4.16 -19.24
C TYR A 253 -5.56 5.30 -18.30
N LEU A 254 -4.60 5.07 -17.41
CA LEU A 254 -4.13 6.05 -16.44
C LEU A 254 -3.47 7.28 -17.10
N SER A 255 -2.85 7.10 -18.26
CA SER A 255 -2.22 8.20 -19.01
C SER A 255 -3.20 9.01 -19.86
N THR A 256 -4.24 8.37 -20.40
CA THR A 256 -5.13 9.00 -21.39
C THR A 256 -6.51 9.36 -20.85
N ARG A 257 -6.90 8.82 -19.70
CA ARG A 257 -8.25 8.90 -19.11
C ARG A 257 -9.34 8.30 -20.03
N ARG A 258 -8.98 7.61 -21.11
CA ARG A 258 -9.94 7.03 -22.05
C ARG A 258 -10.33 5.63 -21.61
N LEU A 259 -11.63 5.40 -21.38
CA LEU A 259 -12.18 4.08 -21.01
C LEU A 259 -11.86 3.00 -22.05
N GLU A 260 -11.70 3.40 -23.33
CA GLU A 260 -11.27 2.51 -24.40
C GLU A 260 -9.91 1.85 -24.12
N ASN A 261 -9.04 2.49 -23.36
CA ASN A 261 -7.71 1.99 -23.00
C ASN A 261 -7.70 1.12 -21.74
N LEU A 262 -8.87 0.92 -21.14
CA LEU A 262 -9.02 0.06 -19.97
C LEU A 262 -8.85 -1.41 -20.37
N ARG A 263 -7.85 -2.08 -19.82
CA ARG A 263 -7.51 -3.47 -20.15
C ARG A 263 -8.23 -4.46 -19.23
N PRO A 264 -8.97 -5.45 -19.80
CA PRO A 264 -9.64 -6.45 -18.98
C PRO A 264 -8.64 -7.40 -18.32
N ILE A 265 -8.78 -7.57 -17.00
CA ILE A 265 -8.03 -8.56 -16.26
C ILE A 265 -8.92 -9.24 -15.21
N SER A 266 -8.76 -10.54 -15.01
CA SER A 266 -9.48 -11.28 -13.99
C SER A 266 -8.65 -11.44 -12.72
N LEU A 267 -9.32 -11.62 -11.57
CA LEU A 267 -8.67 -11.96 -10.31
C LEU A 267 -7.71 -13.16 -10.46
N ARG A 268 -8.16 -14.21 -11.17
CA ARG A 268 -7.32 -15.40 -11.43
C ARG A 268 -6.13 -15.09 -12.35
N GLY A 269 -6.30 -14.16 -13.31
CA GLY A 269 -5.23 -13.71 -14.21
C GLY A 269 -4.16 -12.95 -13.44
N LEU A 270 -4.57 -11.99 -12.60
CA LEU A 270 -3.66 -11.25 -11.75
C LEU A 270 -2.97 -12.15 -10.71
N ALA A 271 -3.71 -13.07 -10.10
CA ALA A 271 -3.17 -14.02 -9.13
C ALA A 271 -2.05 -14.89 -9.73
N ARG A 272 -2.26 -15.43 -10.93
CA ARG A 272 -1.22 -16.20 -11.66
C ARG A 272 0.00 -15.35 -11.99
N ARG A 273 -0.20 -14.09 -12.43
CA ARG A 273 0.90 -13.17 -12.74
C ARG A 273 1.78 -12.87 -11.53
N LEU A 274 1.19 -12.78 -10.34
CA LEU A 274 1.88 -12.44 -9.11
C LEU A 274 2.31 -13.64 -8.25
N ASP A 275 1.98 -14.84 -8.68
CA ASP A 275 2.14 -16.08 -7.89
C ASP A 275 1.48 -15.96 -6.50
N LEU A 276 0.25 -15.45 -6.50
CA LEU A 276 -0.57 -15.28 -5.30
C LEU A 276 -1.90 -16.02 -5.46
N SER A 277 -2.56 -16.33 -4.34
CA SER A 277 -3.91 -16.90 -4.42
C SER A 277 -4.94 -15.85 -4.85
N PRO A 278 -6.01 -16.22 -5.59
CA PRO A 278 -7.08 -15.29 -5.92
C PRO A 278 -7.74 -14.65 -4.70
N SER A 279 -7.82 -15.37 -3.58
CA SER A 279 -8.32 -14.84 -2.31
C SER A 279 -7.40 -13.77 -1.72
N THR A 280 -6.08 -13.92 -1.84
CA THR A 280 -5.11 -12.89 -1.46
C THR A 280 -5.33 -11.61 -2.26
N ILE A 281 -5.47 -11.72 -3.59
CA ILE A 281 -5.74 -10.54 -4.45
C ILE A 281 -7.07 -9.87 -4.04
N SER A 282 -8.13 -10.65 -3.86
CA SER A 282 -9.44 -10.10 -3.45
C SER A 282 -9.36 -9.33 -2.13
N ARG A 283 -8.68 -9.89 -1.13
CA ARG A 283 -8.46 -9.23 0.17
C ARG A 283 -7.59 -7.98 0.04
N SER A 284 -6.56 -8.03 -0.82
CA SER A 284 -5.68 -6.88 -1.08
C SER A 284 -6.41 -5.69 -1.71
N LEU A 285 -7.43 -5.96 -2.52
CA LEU A 285 -8.24 -4.93 -3.18
C LEU A 285 -9.39 -4.42 -2.31
N SER A 286 -9.80 -5.22 -1.32
CA SER A 286 -10.94 -4.91 -0.47
C SER A 286 -10.65 -3.72 0.44
N ARG A 287 -11.61 -2.81 0.59
CA ARG A 287 -11.58 -1.64 1.48
C ARG A 287 -10.41 -0.68 1.23
N ARG A 288 -9.89 -0.66 0.01
CA ARG A 288 -8.83 0.27 -0.40
C ARG A 288 -9.26 1.03 -1.64
N SER A 289 -8.94 2.31 -1.65
CA SER A 289 -9.10 3.20 -2.79
C SER A 289 -7.75 3.81 -3.17
N VAL A 290 -7.69 4.34 -4.38
CA VAL A 290 -6.57 5.11 -4.88
C VAL A 290 -7.12 6.36 -5.58
N ARG A 291 -6.36 7.43 -5.55
CA ARG A 291 -6.65 8.63 -6.33
C ARG A 291 -5.96 8.50 -7.68
N LEU A 292 -6.73 8.70 -8.74
CA LEU A 292 -6.24 8.62 -10.12
C LEU A 292 -5.47 9.90 -10.49
N PRO A 293 -4.68 9.91 -11.59
CA PRO A 293 -3.88 11.08 -12.00
C PRO A 293 -4.68 12.36 -12.21
N TRP A 294 -5.98 12.25 -12.40
CA TRP A 294 -6.93 13.37 -12.56
C TRP A 294 -7.77 13.65 -11.31
N GLU A 295 -7.23 13.34 -10.12
CA GLU A 295 -7.76 13.64 -8.77
C GLU A 295 -9.05 12.89 -8.38
N GLU A 296 -9.55 11.98 -9.18
CA GLU A 296 -10.73 11.16 -8.86
C GLU A 296 -10.33 9.98 -7.96
N GLU A 297 -11.01 9.83 -6.83
CA GLU A 297 -10.83 8.67 -5.97
C GLU A 297 -11.73 7.52 -6.41
N VAL A 298 -11.12 6.35 -6.61
CA VAL A 298 -11.83 5.15 -7.03
C VAL A 298 -11.45 3.96 -6.14
N PRO A 299 -12.38 3.03 -5.88
CA PRO A 299 -12.05 1.77 -5.24
C PRO A 299 -10.97 1.04 -6.06
N LEU A 300 -9.96 0.47 -5.40
CA LEU A 300 -8.85 -0.20 -6.09
C LEU A 300 -9.33 -1.36 -6.98
N ILE A 301 -10.44 -2.02 -6.61
CA ILE A 301 -11.08 -3.06 -7.42
C ILE A 301 -11.56 -2.56 -8.79
N SER A 302 -11.80 -1.27 -8.96
CA SER A 302 -12.25 -0.70 -10.24
C SER A 302 -11.17 -0.75 -11.32
N LEU A 303 -9.88 -0.80 -10.92
CA LEU A 303 -8.75 -1.01 -11.82
C LEU A 303 -8.58 -2.48 -12.25
N LEU A 304 -9.43 -3.37 -11.75
CA LEU A 304 -9.53 -4.78 -12.15
C LEU A 304 -10.84 -5.05 -12.89
N PRO A 305 -11.07 -4.44 -14.06
CA PRO A 305 -12.32 -4.60 -14.79
C PRO A 305 -12.43 -6.00 -15.38
N GLY A 306 -13.56 -6.65 -15.13
CA GLY A 306 -13.88 -7.91 -15.79
C GLY A 306 -14.11 -7.71 -17.30
N ARG A 307 -13.85 -8.77 -18.10
CA ARG A 307 -14.00 -8.74 -19.56
C ARG A 307 -15.38 -8.23 -20.03
N ARG A 308 -16.45 -8.61 -19.32
CA ARG A 308 -17.81 -8.17 -19.66
C ARG A 308 -18.01 -6.67 -19.49
N ARG A 309 -17.43 -6.08 -18.45
CA ARG A 309 -17.49 -4.64 -18.19
C ARG A 309 -16.78 -3.87 -19.30
N VAL A 310 -15.54 -4.26 -19.60
CA VAL A 310 -14.76 -3.61 -20.68
C VAL A 310 -15.46 -3.74 -22.04
N LEU A 311 -16.01 -4.92 -22.35
CA LEU A 311 -16.79 -5.12 -23.57
C LEU A 311 -17.99 -4.18 -23.64
N ARG A 312 -18.73 -4.05 -22.55
CA ARG A 312 -19.91 -3.16 -22.50
C ARG A 312 -19.50 -1.71 -22.73
N GLU A 313 -18.47 -1.24 -22.05
CA GLU A 313 -17.96 0.14 -22.17
C GLU A 313 -17.49 0.43 -23.59
N LEU A 314 -16.71 -0.47 -24.20
CA LEU A 314 -16.23 -0.32 -25.59
C LEU A 314 -17.38 -0.30 -26.60
N VAL A 315 -18.32 -1.24 -26.49
CA VAL A 315 -19.48 -1.32 -27.40
C VAL A 315 -20.36 -0.08 -27.26
N GLU A 316 -20.56 0.42 -26.04
CA GLU A 316 -21.36 1.63 -25.81
C GLU A 316 -20.70 2.87 -26.42
N ILE A 317 -19.39 3.05 -26.27
CA ILE A 317 -18.65 4.15 -26.88
C ILE A 317 -18.75 4.08 -28.40
N TRP A 318 -18.49 2.91 -29.00
CA TRP A 318 -18.53 2.77 -30.46
C TRP A 318 -19.93 2.92 -31.06
N LEU A 319 -20.97 2.52 -30.33
CA LEU A 319 -22.36 2.76 -30.76
C LEU A 319 -22.79 4.24 -30.66
N LYS A 320 -22.20 4.99 -29.70
CA LYS A 320 -22.39 6.44 -29.63
C LYS A 320 -21.76 7.15 -30.83
N ASP A 321 -20.57 6.70 -31.24
CA ASP A 321 -19.85 7.26 -32.39
C ASP A 321 -20.45 6.80 -33.74
N SER A 322 -20.91 5.55 -33.79
CA SER A 322 -21.43 4.92 -35.01
C SER A 322 -22.65 4.02 -34.72
N PRO A 323 -23.86 4.59 -34.60
CA PRO A 323 -25.06 3.84 -34.17
C PRO A 323 -25.47 2.71 -35.15
N THR A 324 -25.05 2.77 -36.40
CA THR A 324 -25.36 1.78 -37.45
C THR A 324 -24.43 0.60 -37.50
N MET A 325 -23.38 0.57 -36.68
CA MET A 325 -22.38 -0.51 -36.68
C MET A 325 -23.04 -1.85 -36.36
N THR A 326 -22.78 -2.85 -37.18
CA THR A 326 -23.31 -4.21 -37.00
C THR A 326 -22.54 -4.99 -35.92
N ASP A 327 -23.19 -6.02 -35.34
CA ASP A 327 -22.53 -6.89 -34.32
C ASP A 327 -21.32 -7.64 -34.87
N ALA A 328 -21.28 -7.88 -36.20
CA ALA A 328 -20.13 -8.51 -36.84
C ALA A 328 -18.94 -7.55 -36.96
N GLU A 329 -19.17 -6.29 -37.30
CA GLU A 329 -18.15 -5.24 -37.36
C GLU A 329 -17.59 -4.95 -35.97
N ILE A 330 -18.45 -4.85 -34.97
CA ILE A 330 -18.02 -4.69 -33.56
C ILE A 330 -17.14 -5.86 -33.12
N ALA A 331 -17.54 -7.10 -33.42
CA ALA A 331 -16.73 -8.28 -33.06
C ALA A 331 -15.37 -8.30 -33.77
N LEU A 332 -15.33 -7.89 -35.04
CA LEU A 332 -14.10 -7.74 -35.82
C LEU A 332 -13.20 -6.65 -35.24
N LYS A 333 -13.75 -5.47 -34.97
CA LYS A 333 -13.04 -4.34 -34.38
C LYS A 333 -12.44 -4.67 -32.99
N LEU A 334 -13.19 -5.37 -32.12
CA LEU A 334 -12.71 -5.88 -30.84
C LEU A 334 -11.49 -6.81 -31.00
N LYS A 335 -11.52 -7.69 -32.02
CA LYS A 335 -10.44 -8.61 -32.31
C LYS A 335 -9.20 -7.88 -32.84
N MET A 336 -9.38 -6.96 -33.79
CA MET A 336 -8.26 -6.29 -34.47
C MET A 336 -7.60 -5.23 -33.58
N GLU A 337 -8.38 -4.38 -32.90
CA GLU A 337 -7.84 -3.26 -32.12
C GLU A 337 -7.45 -3.65 -30.70
N ARG A 338 -8.14 -4.63 -30.12
CA ARG A 338 -7.98 -4.97 -28.69
C ARG A 338 -7.56 -6.41 -28.44
N GLY A 339 -7.43 -7.26 -29.46
CA GLY A 339 -7.13 -8.67 -29.31
C GLY A 339 -8.23 -9.44 -28.55
N ILE A 340 -9.43 -8.86 -28.44
CA ILE A 340 -10.56 -9.46 -27.72
C ILE A 340 -11.42 -10.25 -28.68
N SER A 341 -11.22 -11.56 -28.76
CA SER A 341 -12.06 -12.44 -29.58
C SER A 341 -13.39 -12.73 -28.89
N VAL A 342 -14.50 -12.33 -29.51
CA VAL A 342 -15.87 -12.57 -29.05
C VAL A 342 -16.77 -12.98 -30.22
N SER A 343 -17.84 -13.73 -29.92
CA SER A 343 -18.84 -14.09 -30.93
C SER A 343 -19.84 -12.94 -31.16
N ARG A 344 -20.46 -12.91 -32.34
CA ARG A 344 -21.56 -11.97 -32.64
C ARG A 344 -22.68 -12.07 -31.59
N ARG A 345 -23.01 -13.27 -31.15
CA ARG A 345 -24.00 -13.51 -30.10
C ARG A 345 -23.67 -12.80 -28.79
N THR A 346 -22.39 -12.79 -28.43
CA THR A 346 -21.91 -12.06 -27.24
C THR A 346 -22.07 -10.55 -27.40
N VAL A 347 -21.72 -10.01 -28.55
CA VAL A 347 -21.90 -8.57 -28.86
C VAL A 347 -23.38 -8.19 -28.82
N ASN A 348 -24.25 -8.98 -29.45
CA ASN A 348 -25.70 -8.76 -29.42
C ASN A 348 -26.25 -8.76 -27.98
N SER A 349 -25.83 -9.71 -27.16
CA SER A 349 -26.23 -9.75 -25.74
C SER A 349 -25.77 -8.51 -24.96
N VAL A 350 -24.59 -7.97 -25.27
CA VAL A 350 -24.08 -6.73 -24.65
C VAL A 350 -24.87 -5.53 -25.14
N ARG A 351 -25.18 -5.44 -26.44
CA ARG A 351 -26.02 -4.37 -27.02
C ARG A 351 -27.38 -4.29 -26.34
N HIS A 352 -28.08 -5.41 -26.22
CA HIS A 352 -29.36 -5.46 -25.49
C HIS A 352 -29.26 -5.08 -24.01
N GLN A 353 -28.14 -5.32 -23.35
CA GLN A 353 -27.91 -4.86 -21.99
C GLN A 353 -27.72 -3.34 -21.91
N ILE A 354 -27.05 -2.73 -22.90
CA ILE A 354 -26.87 -1.28 -23.01
C ILE A 354 -28.22 -0.60 -23.26
N GLU A 355 -29.05 -1.13 -24.16
CA GLU A 355 -30.39 -0.61 -24.44
C GLU A 355 -31.31 -0.62 -23.22
N LYS A 356 -31.19 -1.64 -22.36
CA LYS A 356 -32.01 -1.77 -21.13
C LYS A 356 -31.52 -0.92 -19.96
N LEU A 357 -30.23 -0.67 -19.85
CA LEU A 357 -29.58 0.04 -18.74
C LEU A 357 -28.37 0.82 -19.30
N PRO A 358 -28.55 2.00 -19.91
CA PRO A 358 -27.43 2.84 -20.34
C PRO A 358 -26.58 3.19 -19.11
N LEU A 359 -25.25 3.21 -19.28
CA LEU A 359 -24.34 3.74 -18.27
C LEU A 359 -24.61 5.24 -18.14
N VAL A 360 -25.02 5.69 -16.96
CA VAL A 360 -25.28 7.10 -16.65
C VAL A 360 -23.97 7.87 -16.54
#